data_5ad00a823c7c4161e7dd19a7fcf5370a
#
_entry.id   5ad00a823c7c4161e7dd19a7fcf5370a
#
_cell.length_a   1.000
_cell.length_b   1.000
_cell.length_c   1.000
_cell.angle_alpha   90.00
_cell.angle_beta   90.00
_cell.angle_gamma   90.00
#
_symmetry.space_group_name_H-M   'P 1'
#
loop_
_entity.id
_entity.type
_entity.pdbx_description
1 polymer ?
#
loop_
_entity_poly.entity_id
_entity_poly.type
_entity_poly.pdbx_seq_one_letter_code
_entity_poly.pdbx_strand_id
1 'polypeptide(L)'
;MLRVALEAASTLNLPWKSVMAELIQKYFPTLTETQLQQFEQLDALYREWNDKINVISRKDIDNLYEHHVLHSLAIAKIINFRPGTQILDFGTGGGFPGIPLAILFPECQFKLIDGTGKKIRVAQEISQAIGLKNCNPVQLRGEEEKGKYDFVVSRAVMALPDLEKIVRKNIAKPQRNALPNGIICLKGGDLQAETRPFHHIVELTDISGFFSEEWFKEKFVIYLPV
;
A
#
# COMPACT_ATOMS: atom_id res chain seq x y z
N MET A 1 -14.77 -22.70 9.66
CA MET A 1 -14.86 -21.56 10.61
C MET A 1 -14.80 -20.19 9.91
N LEU A 2 -14.02 -19.99 8.84
CA LEU A 2 -14.02 -18.72 8.06
C LEU A 2 -15.39 -18.32 7.46
N ARG A 3 -16.21 -19.30 7.02
CA ARG A 3 -17.53 -19.02 6.44
C ARG A 3 -18.51 -18.42 7.45
N VAL A 4 -18.42 -18.83 8.71
CA VAL A 4 -19.33 -18.35 9.77
C VAL A 4 -19.03 -16.91 10.18
N ALA A 5 -17.75 -16.48 10.13
CA ALA A 5 -17.37 -15.11 10.42
C ALA A 5 -17.80 -14.12 9.30
N LEU A 6 -17.77 -14.56 8.04
CA LEU A 6 -18.24 -13.78 6.90
C LEU A 6 -19.77 -13.62 6.87
N GLU A 7 -20.52 -14.64 7.24
CA GLU A 7 -21.99 -14.56 7.34
C GLU A 7 -22.45 -13.69 8.52
N ALA A 8 -21.72 -13.71 9.65
CA ALA A 8 -22.01 -12.83 10.79
C ALA A 8 -21.72 -11.35 10.48
N ALA A 9 -20.75 -11.06 9.61
CA ALA A 9 -20.45 -9.69 9.19
C ALA A 9 -21.53 -9.07 8.28
N SER A 10 -22.26 -9.89 7.52
CA SER A 10 -23.29 -9.42 6.58
C SER A 10 -24.61 -9.00 7.25
N THR A 11 -24.84 -9.38 8.52
CA THR A 11 -26.12 -9.17 9.22
C THR A 11 -26.09 -8.12 10.32
N LEU A 12 -24.91 -7.58 10.66
CA LEU A 12 -24.76 -6.52 11.65
C LEU A 12 -24.68 -5.15 10.94
N ASN A 13 -25.78 -4.43 10.91
CA ASN A 13 -25.83 -2.99 10.62
C ASN A 13 -25.18 -2.24 11.80
N LEU A 14 -23.84 -2.30 11.90
CA LEU A 14 -23.09 -1.62 12.95
C LEU A 14 -22.71 -0.20 12.48
N PRO A 15 -22.95 0.83 13.28
CA PRO A 15 -22.72 2.23 12.90
C PRO A 15 -21.27 2.53 12.50
N TRP A 16 -20.29 1.72 12.91
CA TRP A 16 -18.88 1.88 12.51
C TRP A 16 -18.57 1.43 11.07
N LYS A 17 -19.41 0.55 10.45
CA LYS A 17 -19.25 0.18 9.02
C LYS A 17 -19.38 1.38 8.10
N SER A 18 -20.28 2.30 8.41
CA SER A 18 -20.48 3.51 7.63
C SER A 18 -19.30 4.49 7.74
N VAL A 19 -18.75 4.67 8.93
CA VAL A 19 -17.69 5.66 9.21
C VAL A 19 -16.38 5.31 8.49
N MET A 20 -16.04 4.02 8.39
CA MET A 20 -14.78 3.57 7.78
C MET A 20 -14.85 3.61 6.24
N ALA A 21 -15.97 3.19 5.66
CA ALA A 21 -16.23 3.36 4.24
C ALA A 21 -16.32 4.84 3.86
N GLU A 22 -16.92 5.68 4.71
CA GLU A 22 -17.02 7.12 4.53
C GLU A 22 -15.64 7.80 4.46
N LEU A 23 -14.67 7.40 5.28
CA LEU A 23 -13.32 7.97 5.23
C LEU A 23 -12.66 7.73 3.86
N ILE A 24 -12.72 6.49 3.34
CA ILE A 24 -12.13 6.20 2.04
C ILE A 24 -12.93 6.84 0.91
N GLN A 25 -14.27 6.78 0.96
CA GLN A 25 -15.15 7.39 -0.05
C GLN A 25 -15.01 8.91 -0.11
N LYS A 26 -14.75 9.59 1.02
CA LYS A 26 -14.48 11.04 1.07
C LYS A 26 -13.38 11.43 0.09
N TYR A 27 -12.34 10.61 -0.04
CA TYR A 27 -11.18 10.91 -0.87
C TYR A 27 -11.17 10.16 -2.21
N PHE A 28 -11.93 9.08 -2.32
CA PHE A 28 -12.04 8.21 -3.50
C PHE A 28 -13.53 7.91 -3.80
N PRO A 29 -14.27 8.90 -4.30
CA PRO A 29 -15.74 8.80 -4.44
C PRO A 29 -16.20 7.85 -5.56
N THR A 30 -15.30 7.44 -6.45
CA THR A 30 -15.61 6.60 -7.62
C THR A 30 -15.38 5.11 -7.41
N LEU A 31 -15.22 4.67 -6.16
CA LEU A 31 -15.04 3.26 -5.85
C LEU A 31 -16.26 2.44 -6.24
N THR A 32 -16.03 1.28 -6.84
CA THR A 32 -17.07 0.29 -7.12
C THR A 32 -17.55 -0.37 -5.83
N GLU A 33 -18.74 -0.98 -5.87
CA GLU A 33 -19.27 -1.73 -4.72
C GLU A 33 -18.31 -2.85 -4.26
N THR A 34 -17.69 -3.55 -5.22
CA THR A 34 -16.69 -4.59 -4.91
C THR A 34 -15.49 -4.03 -4.17
N GLN A 35 -14.96 -2.89 -4.59
CA GLN A 35 -13.84 -2.23 -3.91
C GLN A 35 -14.23 -1.78 -2.51
N LEU A 36 -15.41 -1.21 -2.33
CA LEU A 36 -15.93 -0.83 -1.01
C LEU A 36 -16.02 -2.04 -0.07
N GLN A 37 -16.61 -3.14 -0.54
CA GLN A 37 -16.70 -4.38 0.23
C GLN A 37 -15.31 -4.94 0.59
N GLN A 38 -14.34 -4.84 -0.32
CA GLN A 38 -12.95 -5.25 -0.06
C GLN A 38 -12.30 -4.39 1.02
N PHE A 39 -12.46 -3.07 0.95
CA PHE A 39 -11.96 -2.18 1.99
C PHE A 39 -12.63 -2.44 3.35
N GLU A 40 -13.94 -2.61 3.40
CA GLU A 40 -14.68 -2.88 4.65
C GLU A 40 -14.21 -4.12 5.40
N GLN A 41 -13.80 -5.17 4.68
CA GLN A 41 -13.31 -6.41 5.26
C GLN A 41 -11.95 -6.28 5.94
N LEU A 42 -11.15 -5.26 5.61
CA LEU A 42 -9.77 -5.15 6.08
C LEU A 42 -9.67 -5.06 7.60
N ASP A 43 -10.54 -4.32 8.28
CA ASP A 43 -10.45 -4.15 9.74
C ASP A 43 -10.57 -5.50 10.48
N ALA A 44 -11.62 -6.24 10.20
CA ALA A 44 -11.83 -7.55 10.84
C ALA A 44 -10.67 -8.52 10.56
N LEU A 45 -10.19 -8.55 9.31
CA LEU A 45 -9.11 -9.43 8.89
C LEU A 45 -7.77 -9.05 9.54
N TYR A 46 -7.41 -7.74 9.52
CA TYR A 46 -6.17 -7.30 10.14
C TYR A 46 -6.20 -7.47 11.65
N ARG A 47 -7.33 -7.25 12.35
CA ARG A 47 -7.44 -7.52 13.79
C ARG A 47 -7.22 -8.99 14.08
N GLU A 48 -7.94 -9.89 13.38
CA GLU A 48 -7.77 -11.33 13.56
C GLU A 48 -6.34 -11.81 13.36
N TRP A 49 -5.68 -11.32 12.29
CA TRP A 49 -4.31 -11.72 12.00
C TRP A 49 -3.29 -11.06 12.90
N ASN A 50 -3.53 -9.82 13.33
CA ASN A 50 -2.63 -9.08 14.22
C ASN A 50 -2.55 -9.68 15.62
N ASP A 51 -3.61 -10.35 16.08
CA ASP A 51 -3.61 -11.14 17.32
C ASP A 51 -2.63 -12.33 17.24
N LYS A 52 -2.44 -12.88 16.06
CA LYS A 52 -1.56 -14.03 15.80
C LYS A 52 -0.14 -13.60 15.41
N ILE A 53 -0.04 -12.57 14.60
CA ILE A 53 1.21 -12.06 14.00
C ILE A 53 1.15 -10.53 14.00
N ASN A 54 1.95 -9.88 14.83
CA ASN A 54 1.99 -8.43 14.95
C ASN A 54 2.56 -7.79 13.68
N VAL A 55 1.72 -7.36 12.76
CA VAL A 55 2.08 -6.62 11.53
C VAL A 55 1.77 -5.12 11.63
N ILE A 56 0.87 -4.75 12.54
CA ILE A 56 0.53 -3.39 12.92
C ILE A 56 0.71 -3.27 14.43
N SER A 57 1.29 -2.16 14.90
CA SER A 57 1.41 -1.91 16.34
C SER A 57 0.04 -2.05 17.02
N ARG A 58 0.00 -2.70 18.19
CA ARG A 58 -1.24 -2.86 18.97
C ARG A 58 -1.89 -1.52 19.35
N LYS A 59 -1.08 -0.45 19.44
CA LYS A 59 -1.57 0.91 19.72
C LYS A 59 -2.12 1.61 18.49
N ASP A 60 -1.87 1.06 17.29
CA ASP A 60 -2.19 1.69 16.02
C ASP A 60 -3.23 0.92 15.19
N ILE A 61 -3.63 -0.26 15.65
CA ILE A 61 -4.62 -1.09 14.93
C ILE A 61 -5.99 -0.38 14.82
N ASP A 62 -6.35 0.45 15.80
CA ASP A 62 -7.58 1.22 15.79
C ASP A 62 -7.57 2.34 14.74
N ASN A 63 -6.39 2.71 14.26
CA ASN A 63 -6.17 3.71 13.21
C ASN A 63 -5.90 3.07 11.83
N LEU A 64 -6.30 1.80 11.64
CA LEU A 64 -6.00 1.03 10.41
C LEU A 64 -6.33 1.81 9.14
N TYR A 65 -7.51 2.41 9.07
CA TYR A 65 -7.96 3.08 7.85
C TYR A 65 -7.24 4.40 7.58
N GLU A 66 -6.98 5.19 8.60
CA GLU A 66 -6.27 6.46 8.45
C GLU A 66 -4.77 6.21 8.23
N HIS A 67 -4.11 5.53 9.19
CA HIS A 67 -2.65 5.42 9.22
C HIS A 67 -2.08 4.39 8.25
N HIS A 68 -2.88 3.42 7.79
CA HIS A 68 -2.39 2.35 6.93
C HIS A 68 -3.08 2.32 5.58
N VAL A 69 -4.41 2.29 5.52
CA VAL A 69 -5.15 2.20 4.25
C VAL A 69 -5.06 3.52 3.48
N LEU A 70 -5.55 4.62 4.07
CA LEU A 70 -5.58 5.93 3.41
C LEU A 70 -4.16 6.44 3.11
N HIS A 71 -3.22 6.24 4.04
CA HIS A 71 -1.81 6.53 3.80
C HIS A 71 -1.27 5.80 2.56
N SER A 72 -1.58 4.50 2.41
CA SER A 72 -1.19 3.73 1.22
C SER A 72 -1.78 4.31 -0.06
N LEU A 73 -3.04 4.74 0.00
CA LEU A 73 -3.75 5.34 -1.12
C LEU A 73 -3.27 6.75 -1.48
N ALA A 74 -2.41 7.38 -0.67
CA ALA A 74 -1.79 8.65 -1.01
C ALA A 74 -0.99 8.58 -2.32
N ILE A 75 -0.44 7.42 -2.66
CA ILE A 75 0.22 7.19 -3.96
C ILE A 75 -0.71 7.50 -5.13
N ALA A 76 -1.99 7.16 -5.01
CA ALA A 76 -3.00 7.43 -6.03
C ALA A 76 -3.36 8.92 -6.20
N LYS A 77 -2.88 9.79 -5.30
CA LYS A 77 -3.03 11.25 -5.44
C LYS A 77 -2.00 11.85 -6.38
N ILE A 78 -0.87 11.16 -6.62
CA ILE A 78 0.18 11.61 -7.53
C ILE A 78 0.18 10.88 -8.86
N ILE A 79 -0.37 9.66 -8.91
CA ILE A 79 -0.43 8.86 -10.14
C ILE A 79 -1.69 8.01 -10.19
N ASN A 80 -2.33 8.01 -11.36
CA ASN A 80 -3.36 7.03 -11.71
C ASN A 80 -2.73 5.97 -12.63
N PHE A 81 -2.44 4.80 -12.08
CA PHE A 81 -1.82 3.71 -12.83
C PHE A 81 -2.70 3.23 -13.99
N ARG A 82 -2.12 3.09 -15.17
CA ARG A 82 -2.81 2.55 -16.34
C ARG A 82 -2.99 1.03 -16.22
N PRO A 83 -4.04 0.46 -16.82
CA PRO A 83 -4.22 -0.98 -16.90
C PRO A 83 -2.96 -1.72 -17.37
N GLY A 84 -2.65 -2.84 -16.71
CA GLY A 84 -1.47 -3.66 -17.00
C GLY A 84 -0.16 -3.15 -16.37
N THR A 85 -0.17 -2.04 -15.60
CA THR A 85 1.01 -1.58 -14.86
C THR A 85 1.49 -2.65 -13.89
N GLN A 86 2.81 -2.90 -13.89
CA GLN A 86 3.47 -3.86 -13.02
C GLN A 86 4.08 -3.12 -11.83
N ILE A 87 3.68 -3.45 -10.63
CA ILE A 87 4.13 -2.79 -9.40
C ILE A 87 4.76 -3.80 -8.45
N LEU A 88 5.95 -3.46 -7.93
CA LEU A 88 6.59 -4.18 -6.84
C LEU A 88 6.38 -3.40 -5.54
N ASP A 89 5.75 -4.01 -4.54
CA ASP A 89 5.74 -3.48 -3.17
C ASP A 89 6.92 -4.09 -2.39
N PHE A 90 7.93 -3.26 -2.15
CA PHE A 90 9.18 -3.65 -1.53
C PHE A 90 9.11 -3.48 -0.01
N GLY A 91 9.27 -4.59 0.72
CA GLY A 91 9.16 -4.59 2.18
C GLY A 91 7.72 -4.40 2.65
N THR A 92 6.78 -5.08 2.01
CA THR A 92 5.33 -4.89 2.19
C THR A 92 4.85 -5.10 3.62
N GLY A 93 5.61 -5.81 4.45
CA GLY A 93 5.15 -6.18 5.79
C GLY A 93 3.86 -7.00 5.74
N GLY A 94 2.83 -6.51 6.39
CA GLY A 94 1.50 -7.12 6.36
C GLY A 94 0.67 -6.79 5.12
N GLY A 95 1.24 -6.20 4.06
CA GLY A 95 0.55 -5.89 2.82
C GLY A 95 0.36 -4.40 2.52
N PHE A 96 1.17 -3.52 3.15
CA PHE A 96 1.07 -2.07 2.93
C PHE A 96 2.34 -1.51 2.25
N PRO A 97 2.18 -0.72 1.17
CA PRO A 97 0.94 -0.18 0.61
C PRO A 97 0.24 -1.08 -0.42
N GLY A 98 0.76 -2.28 -0.73
CA GLY A 98 0.35 -3.09 -1.87
C GLY A 98 -1.11 -3.53 -1.88
N ILE A 99 -1.68 -4.01 -0.76
CA ILE A 99 -3.07 -4.48 -0.72
C ILE A 99 -4.07 -3.32 -0.97
N PRO A 100 -4.00 -2.16 -0.28
CA PRO A 100 -4.88 -1.04 -0.59
C PRO A 100 -4.77 -0.56 -2.05
N LEU A 101 -3.56 -0.54 -2.61
CA LEU A 101 -3.36 -0.17 -4.01
C LEU A 101 -3.92 -1.22 -4.97
N ALA A 102 -3.79 -2.52 -4.66
CA ALA A 102 -4.35 -3.59 -5.47
C ALA A 102 -5.89 -3.57 -5.49
N ILE A 103 -6.53 -3.18 -4.39
CA ILE A 103 -7.98 -2.93 -4.35
C ILE A 103 -8.34 -1.76 -5.27
N LEU A 104 -7.60 -0.63 -5.17
CA LEU A 104 -7.91 0.58 -5.92
C LEU A 104 -7.67 0.42 -7.43
N PHE A 105 -6.63 -0.35 -7.82
CA PHE A 105 -6.20 -0.55 -9.20
C PHE A 105 -6.34 -2.03 -9.64
N PRO A 106 -7.55 -2.55 -9.83
CA PRO A 106 -7.78 -3.98 -10.09
C PRO A 106 -7.19 -4.47 -11.43
N GLU A 107 -6.93 -3.57 -12.38
CA GLU A 107 -6.33 -3.89 -13.68
C GLU A 107 -4.79 -3.81 -13.70
N CYS A 108 -4.16 -3.44 -12.57
CA CYS A 108 -2.71 -3.48 -12.37
C CYS A 108 -2.27 -4.78 -11.71
N GLN A 109 -0.98 -5.12 -11.78
CA GLN A 109 -0.44 -6.32 -11.14
C GLN A 109 0.52 -5.93 -10.03
N PHE A 110 0.31 -6.48 -8.86
CA PHE A 110 1.09 -6.20 -7.66
C PHE A 110 1.83 -7.45 -7.19
N LYS A 111 3.16 -7.38 -7.16
CA LYS A 111 3.99 -8.34 -6.43
C LYS A 111 4.43 -7.71 -5.11
N LEU A 112 4.11 -8.35 -4.00
CA LEU A 112 4.45 -7.88 -2.67
C LEU A 112 5.56 -8.75 -2.11
N ILE A 113 6.69 -8.17 -1.68
CA ILE A 113 7.81 -8.93 -1.12
C ILE A 113 8.20 -8.44 0.27
N ASP A 114 8.55 -9.38 1.13
CA ASP A 114 9.16 -9.15 2.44
C ASP A 114 10.02 -10.38 2.82
N GLY A 115 11.14 -10.16 3.47
CA GLY A 115 12.01 -11.24 3.95
C GLY A 115 11.38 -12.07 5.08
N THR A 116 10.35 -11.54 5.74
CA THR A 116 9.70 -12.14 6.91
C THR A 116 8.48 -12.99 6.52
N GLY A 117 8.64 -14.31 6.45
CA GLY A 117 7.58 -15.23 6.02
C GLY A 117 6.27 -15.11 6.80
N LYS A 118 6.34 -14.82 8.12
CA LYS A 118 5.13 -14.62 8.94
C LYS A 118 4.31 -13.41 8.47
N LYS A 119 4.97 -12.31 8.07
CA LYS A 119 4.29 -11.12 7.55
C LYS A 119 3.69 -11.39 6.18
N ILE A 120 4.42 -12.05 5.30
CA ILE A 120 3.92 -12.45 3.98
C ILE A 120 2.70 -13.36 4.10
N ARG A 121 2.69 -14.27 5.08
CA ARG A 121 1.50 -15.10 5.33
C ARG A 121 0.26 -14.24 5.62
N VAL A 122 0.39 -13.20 6.43
CA VAL A 122 -0.72 -12.27 6.70
C VAL A 122 -1.20 -11.61 5.40
N ALA A 123 -0.28 -11.08 4.59
CA ALA A 123 -0.63 -10.47 3.31
C ALA A 123 -1.31 -11.45 2.34
N GLN A 124 -0.87 -12.73 2.30
CA GLN A 124 -1.49 -13.79 1.49
C GLN A 124 -2.92 -14.08 1.95
N GLU A 125 -3.10 -14.30 3.22
CA GLU A 125 -4.42 -14.64 3.78
C GLU A 125 -5.43 -13.51 3.61
N ILE A 126 -5.01 -12.26 3.84
CA ILE A 126 -5.87 -11.09 3.65
C ILE A 126 -6.22 -10.91 2.17
N SER A 127 -5.23 -10.92 1.26
CA SER A 127 -5.49 -10.73 -0.17
C SER A 127 -6.39 -11.83 -0.74
N GLN A 128 -6.24 -13.08 -0.26
CA GLN A 128 -7.09 -14.20 -0.63
C GLN A 128 -8.51 -14.04 -0.07
N ALA A 129 -8.64 -13.67 1.20
CA ALA A 129 -9.94 -13.52 1.87
C ALA A 129 -10.83 -12.47 1.21
N ILE A 130 -10.24 -11.35 0.78
CA ILE A 130 -10.97 -10.28 0.04
C ILE A 130 -11.05 -10.52 -1.47
N GLY A 131 -10.56 -11.66 -1.96
CA GLY A 131 -10.70 -12.10 -3.35
C GLY A 131 -9.85 -11.34 -4.37
N LEU A 132 -8.72 -10.73 -3.98
CA LEU A 132 -7.81 -10.08 -4.94
C LEU A 132 -7.21 -11.11 -5.91
N LYS A 133 -7.23 -10.79 -7.20
CA LYS A 133 -6.65 -11.61 -8.27
C LYS A 133 -5.35 -11.03 -8.84
N ASN A 134 -5.08 -9.80 -8.53
CA ASN A 134 -3.98 -8.98 -9.03
C ASN A 134 -2.88 -8.72 -7.98
N CYS A 135 -2.89 -9.45 -6.86
CA CYS A 135 -1.97 -9.30 -5.74
C CYS A 135 -1.27 -10.63 -5.46
N ASN A 136 0.07 -10.62 -5.48
CA ASN A 136 0.90 -11.81 -5.30
C ASN A 136 1.95 -11.58 -4.20
N PRO A 137 1.63 -11.85 -2.92
CA PRO A 137 2.59 -11.78 -1.83
C PRO A 137 3.55 -12.98 -1.83
N VAL A 138 4.87 -12.71 -1.82
CA VAL A 138 5.93 -13.71 -1.88
C VAL A 138 6.99 -13.43 -0.83
N GLN A 139 7.39 -14.45 -0.06
CA GLN A 139 8.56 -14.33 0.82
C GLN A 139 9.82 -14.30 -0.03
N LEU A 140 10.44 -13.13 -0.11
CA LEU A 140 11.67 -12.92 -0.87
C LEU A 140 12.44 -11.73 -0.30
N ARG A 141 13.77 -11.84 -0.25
CA ARG A 141 14.62 -10.69 0.03
C ARG A 141 14.73 -9.81 -1.20
N GLY A 142 14.74 -8.49 -1.01
CA GLY A 142 14.71 -7.54 -2.13
C GLY A 142 15.89 -7.67 -3.08
N GLU A 143 17.07 -8.02 -2.57
CA GLU A 143 18.27 -8.23 -3.38
C GLU A 143 18.14 -9.42 -4.35
N GLU A 144 17.29 -10.39 -4.00
CA GLU A 144 17.04 -11.62 -4.78
C GLU A 144 15.99 -11.41 -5.87
N GLU A 145 15.22 -10.30 -5.80
CA GLU A 145 14.19 -9.99 -6.81
C GLU A 145 14.83 -9.69 -8.17
N LYS A 146 14.34 -10.36 -9.23
CA LYS A 146 14.87 -10.28 -10.60
C LYS A 146 13.84 -9.73 -11.60
N GLY A 147 12.59 -9.58 -11.20
CA GLY A 147 11.51 -9.07 -12.05
C GLY A 147 11.72 -7.62 -12.50
N LYS A 148 10.94 -7.21 -13.49
CA LYS A 148 10.91 -5.84 -14.00
C LYS A 148 9.52 -5.25 -13.76
N TYR A 149 9.50 -4.03 -13.24
CA TYR A 149 8.30 -3.34 -12.81
C TYR A 149 8.29 -1.91 -13.33
N ASP A 150 7.11 -1.42 -13.63
CA ASP A 150 6.95 0.00 -13.98
C ASP A 150 7.24 0.88 -12.75
N PHE A 151 6.76 0.44 -11.58
CA PHE A 151 7.04 1.14 -10.32
C PHE A 151 7.44 0.18 -9.21
N VAL A 152 8.34 0.67 -8.35
CA VAL A 152 8.58 0.09 -7.04
C VAL A 152 7.96 1.02 -6.01
N VAL A 153 7.02 0.51 -5.21
CA VAL A 153 6.42 1.22 -4.09
C VAL A 153 6.98 0.69 -2.78
N SER A 154 7.09 1.54 -1.77
CA SER A 154 7.57 1.14 -0.45
C SER A 154 7.06 2.07 0.64
N ARG A 155 6.95 1.56 1.87
CA ARG A 155 6.60 2.34 3.05
C ARG A 155 7.55 2.08 4.21
N ALA A 156 8.31 3.12 4.59
CA ALA A 156 9.15 3.15 5.80
C ALA A 156 10.12 1.96 5.97
N VAL A 157 10.68 1.42 4.90
CA VAL A 157 11.58 0.25 4.95
C VAL A 157 13.02 0.66 5.23
N MET A 158 13.56 1.61 4.44
CA MET A 158 14.94 2.08 4.52
C MET A 158 15.06 3.47 3.90
N ALA A 159 16.23 4.10 3.98
CA ALA A 159 16.51 5.37 3.31
C ALA A 159 16.41 5.23 1.78
N LEU A 160 15.99 6.29 1.10
CA LEU A 160 15.79 6.30 -0.36
C LEU A 160 17.05 5.89 -1.14
N PRO A 161 18.28 6.35 -0.80
CA PRO A 161 19.48 5.94 -1.52
C PRO A 161 19.79 4.44 -1.42
N ASP A 162 19.48 3.83 -0.28
CA ASP A 162 19.71 2.40 -0.09
C ASP A 162 18.68 1.56 -0.86
N LEU A 163 17.41 2.00 -0.82
CA LEU A 163 16.35 1.38 -1.60
C LEU A 163 16.67 1.46 -3.10
N GLU A 164 17.04 2.63 -3.60
CA GLU A 164 17.37 2.86 -5.00
C GLU A 164 18.47 1.92 -5.50
N LYS A 165 19.56 1.77 -4.75
CA LYS A 165 20.65 0.83 -5.09
C LYS A 165 20.17 -0.61 -5.29
N ILE A 166 19.22 -1.05 -4.46
CA ILE A 166 18.71 -2.42 -4.53
C ILE A 166 17.77 -2.58 -5.71
N VAL A 167 16.83 -1.64 -5.90
CA VAL A 167 15.69 -1.81 -6.82
C VAL A 167 15.87 -1.17 -8.20
N ARG A 168 16.92 -0.34 -8.44
CA ARG A 168 17.20 0.23 -9.76
C ARG A 168 17.20 -0.83 -10.86
N LYS A 169 17.79 -1.99 -10.56
CA LYS A 169 17.83 -3.14 -11.47
C LYS A 169 16.44 -3.69 -11.83
N ASN A 170 15.42 -3.39 -11.03
CA ASN A 170 14.06 -3.90 -11.18
C ASN A 170 13.15 -2.92 -11.94
N ILE A 171 13.59 -1.69 -12.22
CA ILE A 171 12.78 -0.74 -13.00
C ILE A 171 12.80 -1.13 -14.47
N ALA A 172 11.63 -1.18 -15.07
CA ALA A 172 11.45 -1.49 -16.48
C ALA A 172 11.80 -0.29 -17.36
N LYS A 173 12.37 -0.55 -18.54
CA LYS A 173 12.69 0.52 -19.51
C LYS A 173 11.46 1.04 -20.27
N PRO A 174 10.55 0.17 -20.76
CA PRO A 174 9.36 0.65 -21.47
C PRO A 174 8.46 1.47 -20.53
N GLN A 175 8.01 2.64 -21.02
CA GLN A 175 7.16 3.55 -20.28
C GLN A 175 5.70 3.39 -20.72
N ARG A 176 4.77 3.29 -19.77
CA ARG A 176 3.33 3.18 -20.06
C ARG A 176 2.46 4.20 -19.33
N ASN A 177 2.93 4.71 -18.22
CA ASN A 177 2.19 5.61 -17.36
C ASN A 177 2.46 7.09 -17.70
N ALA A 178 1.73 8.01 -17.09
CA ALA A 178 1.94 9.45 -17.26
C ALA A 178 3.26 9.93 -16.64
N LEU A 179 3.65 9.31 -15.51
CA LEU A 179 4.96 9.51 -14.91
C LEU A 179 5.96 8.52 -15.48
N PRO A 180 7.24 8.90 -15.64
CA PRO A 180 8.31 7.93 -15.89
C PRO A 180 8.35 6.81 -14.86
N ASN A 181 8.82 5.64 -15.26
CA ASN A 181 8.98 4.52 -14.34
C ASN A 181 9.97 4.89 -13.22
N GLY A 182 9.72 4.38 -12.01
CA GLY A 182 10.55 4.79 -10.88
C GLY A 182 10.12 4.22 -9.54
N ILE A 183 10.54 4.91 -8.49
CA ILE A 183 10.33 4.52 -7.10
C ILE A 183 9.35 5.51 -6.46
N ILE A 184 8.36 4.99 -5.74
CA ILE A 184 7.40 5.81 -4.98
C ILE A 184 7.41 5.37 -3.53
N CYS A 185 7.80 6.26 -2.61
CA CYS A 185 7.91 5.96 -1.19
C CYS A 185 6.93 6.78 -0.35
N LEU A 186 6.32 6.13 0.64
CA LEU A 186 5.58 6.79 1.70
C LEU A 186 6.48 6.99 2.90
N LYS A 187 6.68 8.24 3.29
CA LYS A 187 7.62 8.65 4.33
C LYS A 187 7.01 9.72 5.25
N GLY A 188 7.69 10.00 6.34
CA GLY A 188 7.34 11.09 7.26
C GLY A 188 8.57 11.67 7.93
N GLY A 189 8.43 12.88 8.50
CA GLY A 189 9.48 13.61 9.18
C GLY A 189 10.48 14.30 8.25
N ASP A 190 11.69 14.55 8.72
CA ASP A 190 12.74 15.22 7.95
C ASP A 190 13.34 14.27 6.91
N LEU A 191 13.18 14.62 5.65
CA LEU A 191 13.62 13.82 4.49
C LEU A 191 14.82 14.44 3.76
N GLN A 192 15.38 15.56 4.24
CA GLN A 192 16.44 16.29 3.54
C GLN A 192 17.69 15.42 3.29
N ALA A 193 18.10 14.64 4.31
CA ALA A 193 19.30 13.82 4.20
C ALA A 193 19.16 12.72 3.13
N GLU A 194 17.99 12.08 3.04
CA GLU A 194 17.78 10.97 2.08
C GLU A 194 17.40 11.44 0.68
N THR A 195 16.85 12.64 0.52
CA THR A 195 16.51 13.20 -0.80
C THR A 195 17.66 14.01 -1.44
N ARG A 196 18.60 14.51 -0.64
CA ARG A 196 19.74 15.32 -1.11
C ARG A 196 20.51 14.70 -2.27
N PRO A 197 20.82 13.38 -2.31
CA PRO A 197 21.51 12.78 -3.45
C PRO A 197 20.76 12.88 -4.77
N PHE A 198 19.44 13.06 -4.72
CA PHE A 198 18.53 13.07 -5.87
C PHE A 198 17.87 14.44 -6.11
N HIS A 199 18.35 15.51 -5.48
CA HIS A 199 17.68 16.82 -5.40
C HIS A 199 17.30 17.43 -6.75
N HIS A 200 17.92 17.01 -7.86
CA HIS A 200 17.58 17.50 -9.19
C HIS A 200 16.42 16.79 -9.86
N ILE A 201 16.02 15.58 -9.37
CA ILE A 201 15.05 14.72 -10.03
C ILE A 201 13.97 14.17 -9.09
N VAL A 202 14.20 14.21 -7.77
CA VAL A 202 13.23 13.71 -6.79
C VAL A 202 12.11 14.73 -6.61
N GLU A 203 10.89 14.23 -6.57
CA GLU A 203 9.71 15.02 -6.22
C GLU A 203 9.22 14.64 -4.83
N LEU A 204 8.93 15.65 -4.02
CA LEU A 204 8.41 15.54 -2.67
C LEU A 204 7.02 16.16 -2.65
N THR A 205 6.00 15.35 -2.35
CA THR A 205 4.62 15.81 -2.25
C THR A 205 4.12 15.67 -0.81
N ASP A 206 3.82 16.80 -0.16
CA ASP A 206 3.14 16.83 1.13
C ASP A 206 1.71 16.34 0.97
N ILE A 207 1.35 15.26 1.69
CA ILE A 207 0.03 14.65 1.55
C ILE A 207 -1.04 15.30 2.44
N SER A 208 -0.68 16.18 3.35
CA SER A 208 -1.64 16.98 4.12
C SER A 208 -2.48 17.92 3.24
N GLY A 209 -2.00 18.21 2.03
CA GLY A 209 -2.77 18.92 1.01
C GLY A 209 -3.91 18.09 0.40
N PHE A 210 -3.87 16.77 0.51
CA PHE A 210 -4.91 15.87 0.00
C PHE A 210 -5.84 15.34 1.07
N PHE A 211 -5.35 15.18 2.31
CA PHE A 211 -6.07 14.60 3.42
C PHE A 211 -6.17 15.60 4.57
N SER A 212 -7.36 15.77 5.13
CA SER A 212 -7.61 16.78 6.17
C SER A 212 -7.33 16.29 7.60
N GLU A 213 -7.05 15.01 7.77
CA GLU A 213 -6.76 14.40 9.06
C GLU A 213 -5.40 14.86 9.57
N GLU A 214 -5.33 15.24 10.85
CA GLU A 214 -4.13 15.82 11.50
C GLU A 214 -2.89 14.92 11.39
N TRP A 215 -3.10 13.61 11.37
CA TRP A 215 -2.03 12.62 11.28
C TRP A 215 -1.19 12.72 10.00
N PHE A 216 -1.75 13.28 8.92
CA PHE A 216 -1.03 13.43 7.64
C PHE A 216 -0.08 14.62 7.61
N LYS A 217 -0.06 15.48 8.62
CA LYS A 217 0.98 16.49 8.76
C LYS A 217 2.35 15.82 8.80
N GLU A 218 3.31 16.41 8.09
CA GLU A 218 4.67 15.87 7.94
C GLU A 218 4.71 14.46 7.34
N LYS A 219 3.72 14.10 6.53
CA LYS A 219 3.75 12.88 5.70
C LYS A 219 3.89 13.25 4.23
N PHE A 220 4.67 12.45 3.52
CA PHE A 220 5.06 12.75 2.15
C PHE A 220 4.97 11.50 1.27
N VAL A 221 4.65 11.74 0.01
CA VAL A 221 4.99 10.83 -1.08
C VAL A 221 6.27 11.33 -1.73
N ILE A 222 7.30 10.48 -1.76
CA ILE A 222 8.52 10.71 -2.53
C ILE A 222 8.38 9.99 -3.85
N TYR A 223 8.60 10.67 -4.97
CA TYR A 223 8.72 10.05 -6.28
C TYR A 223 10.12 10.30 -6.84
N LEU A 224 10.79 9.23 -7.26
CA LEU A 224 12.10 9.23 -7.88
C LEU A 224 12.02 8.51 -9.23
N PRO A 225 12.06 9.22 -10.38
CA PRO A 225 12.21 8.60 -11.69
C PRO A 225 13.57 7.90 -11.82
N VAL A 226 13.61 6.72 -12.47
CA VAL A 226 14.82 5.89 -12.57
C VAL A 226 15.06 5.40 -13.99
#